data_118a08bd526a6df71226dcb07bb156bf
#
_entry.id   118a08bd526a6df71226dcb07bb156bf
#
_cell.length_a   1.000
_cell.length_b   1.000
_cell.length_c   1.000
_cell.angle_alpha   90.00
_cell.angle_beta   90.00
_cell.angle_gamma   90.00
#
_symmetry.space_group_name_H-M   'P 1'
#
loop_
_entity.id
_entity.type
_entity.pdbx_description
1 polymer ?
#
loop_
_entity_poly.entity_id
_entity_poly.type
_entity_poly.pdbx_seq_one_letter_code
_entity_poly.pdbx_strand_id
1 'polypeptide(L)'
;MTPENLETYIHNQFEDTTTNTPWTQFPHYKVFRHQGNHKWFALVMNITTDKLGWSKIRPIDVLNIKCDPTMIGAFRKEPGIYAAYHMNKANWLTVSLDGSVPTERIKMLLDMSYRLTK
;
A
#
# COMPACT_ATOMS: atom_id res chain seq x y z
N MET A 1 4.79 9.14 -6.75
CA MET A 1 4.85 9.39 -5.29
C MET A 1 5.91 8.49 -4.69
N THR A 2 6.88 9.04 -4.00
CA THR A 2 7.94 8.25 -3.35
C THR A 2 7.45 7.73 -2.00
N PRO A 3 8.10 6.68 -1.44
CA PRO A 3 7.77 6.25 -0.07
C PRO A 3 7.87 7.38 0.96
N GLU A 4 8.84 8.27 0.83
CA GLU A 4 9.03 9.41 1.74
C GLU A 4 7.89 10.42 1.61
N ASN A 5 7.47 10.73 0.39
CA ASN A 5 6.33 11.62 0.16
C ASN A 5 5.03 11.00 0.67
N LEU A 6 4.89 9.68 0.51
CA LEU A 6 3.74 8.94 1.00
C LEU A 6 3.64 9.00 2.52
N GLU A 7 4.75 8.79 3.21
CA GLU A 7 4.79 8.85 4.67
C GLU A 7 4.44 10.25 5.18
N THR A 8 4.99 11.29 4.56
CA THR A 8 4.66 12.68 4.87
C THR A 8 3.17 12.95 4.67
N TYR A 9 2.62 12.48 3.55
CA TYR A 9 1.20 12.65 3.26
C TYR A 9 0.33 11.99 4.32
N ILE A 10 0.66 10.74 4.70
CA ILE A 10 -0.10 9.98 5.70
C ILE A 10 -0.12 10.73 7.04
N HIS A 11 1.04 11.19 7.51
CA HIS A 11 1.13 11.87 8.80
C HIS A 11 0.45 13.24 8.80
N ASN A 12 0.39 13.92 7.65
CA ASN A 12 -0.29 15.19 7.54
C ASN A 12 -1.80 15.05 7.37
N GLN A 13 -2.25 13.99 6.68
CA GLN A 13 -3.65 13.80 6.31
C GLN A 13 -4.46 13.04 7.36
N PHE A 14 -3.84 12.05 7.99
CA PHE A 14 -4.55 11.15 8.91
C PHE A 14 -4.01 11.33 10.32
N GLU A 15 -4.87 11.81 11.22
CA GLU A 15 -4.55 11.91 12.63
C GLU A 15 -4.55 10.52 13.27
N ASP A 16 -3.91 10.41 14.44
CA ASP A 16 -3.93 9.19 15.25
C ASP A 16 -3.41 7.96 14.49
N THR A 17 -2.33 8.15 13.72
CA THR A 17 -1.64 7.05 13.05
C THR A 17 -0.30 6.78 13.70
N THR A 18 0.09 5.50 13.73
CA THR A 18 1.41 5.08 14.18
C THR A 18 2.13 4.34 13.06
N THR A 19 3.44 4.45 13.05
CA THR A 19 4.30 3.81 12.05
C THR A 19 5.29 2.91 12.76
N ASN A 20 5.48 1.69 12.24
CA ASN A 20 6.50 0.81 12.77
C ASN A 20 7.07 -0.10 11.67
N THR A 21 8.23 -0.70 11.97
CA THR A 21 8.93 -1.62 11.08
C THR A 21 9.02 -2.98 11.79
N PRO A 22 7.97 -3.82 11.70
CA PRO A 22 7.87 -5.02 12.54
C PRO A 22 8.81 -6.16 12.13
N TRP A 23 9.41 -6.10 10.94
CA TRP A 23 10.31 -7.17 10.46
C TRP A 23 11.76 -6.73 10.49
N THR A 24 12.58 -7.36 11.33
CA THR A 24 14.00 -7.02 11.45
C THR A 24 14.78 -7.28 10.17
N GLN A 25 14.44 -8.34 9.43
CA GLN A 25 15.08 -8.67 8.16
C GLN A 25 14.61 -7.77 7.00
N PHE A 26 13.56 -6.98 7.19
CA PHE A 26 13.03 -6.06 6.18
C PHE A 26 12.87 -4.66 6.79
N PRO A 27 13.99 -3.96 7.09
CA PRO A 27 13.91 -2.66 7.79
C PRO A 27 13.26 -1.54 6.97
N HIS A 28 13.11 -1.74 5.66
CA HIS A 28 12.45 -0.77 4.78
C HIS A 28 10.94 -1.00 4.65
N TYR A 29 10.41 -2.09 5.21
CA TYR A 29 8.98 -2.34 5.23
C TYR A 29 8.38 -1.55 6.38
N LYS A 30 7.44 -0.63 6.07
CA LYS A 30 6.78 0.22 7.06
C LYS A 30 5.30 -0.02 7.08
N VAL A 31 4.78 -0.26 8.27
CA VAL A 31 3.36 -0.44 8.52
C VAL A 31 2.79 0.85 9.11
N PHE A 32 1.65 1.27 8.60
CA PHE A 32 0.88 2.39 9.13
C PHE A 32 -0.43 1.87 9.68
N ARG A 33 -0.72 2.22 10.92
CA ARG A 33 -1.92 1.74 11.63
C ARG A 33 -2.66 2.85 12.32
N HIS A 34 -3.93 2.57 12.62
CA HIS A 34 -4.74 3.39 13.50
C HIS A 34 -4.24 3.24 14.93
N GLN A 35 -4.02 4.36 15.63
CA GLN A 35 -3.56 4.33 17.01
C GLN A 35 -4.59 3.67 17.93
N GLY A 36 -5.87 3.91 17.69
CA GLY A 36 -6.94 3.43 18.58
C GLY A 36 -7.17 1.93 18.51
N ASN A 37 -7.33 1.37 17.30
CA ASN A 37 -7.67 -0.06 17.14
C ASN A 37 -6.50 -0.91 16.67
N HIS A 38 -5.34 -0.31 16.39
CA HIS A 38 -4.10 -0.95 15.91
C HIS A 38 -4.23 -1.65 14.53
N LYS A 39 -5.32 -1.44 13.80
CA LYS A 39 -5.49 -2.05 12.47
C LYS A 39 -4.59 -1.37 11.46
N TRP A 40 -3.99 -2.20 10.59
CA TRP A 40 -3.15 -1.73 9.49
C TRP A 40 -4.03 -1.14 8.40
N PHE A 41 -3.62 -0.01 7.83
CA PHE A 41 -4.30 0.54 6.66
C PHE A 41 -3.34 0.80 5.49
N ALA A 42 -2.03 0.72 5.72
CA ALA A 42 -1.03 0.85 4.67
C ALA A 42 0.23 0.08 5.04
N LEU A 43 0.87 -0.52 4.05
CA LEU A 43 2.16 -1.19 4.19
C LEU A 43 3.00 -0.81 2.98
N VAL A 44 4.14 -0.16 3.23
CA VAL A 44 5.09 0.23 2.18
C VAL A 44 6.24 -0.77 2.18
N MET A 45 6.55 -1.30 1.00
CA MET A 45 7.62 -2.30 0.82
C MET A 45 8.47 -1.96 -0.39
N ASN A 46 9.72 -2.41 -0.38
CA ASN A 46 10.55 -2.50 -1.58
C ASN A 46 10.69 -3.98 -1.92
N ILE A 47 10.20 -4.37 -3.09
CA ILE A 47 10.19 -5.77 -3.54
C ILE A 47 10.78 -5.85 -4.93
N THR A 48 10.91 -7.08 -5.46
CA THR A 48 11.31 -7.27 -6.86
C THR A 48 10.06 -7.47 -7.73
N THR A 49 10.10 -6.97 -8.96
CA THR A 49 8.95 -6.93 -9.87
C THR A 49 8.40 -8.30 -10.26
N ASP A 50 9.18 -9.36 -10.11
CA ASP A 50 8.70 -10.73 -10.32
C ASP A 50 7.56 -11.08 -9.36
N LYS A 51 7.51 -10.45 -8.18
CA LYS A 51 6.42 -10.63 -7.21
C LYS A 51 5.10 -10.08 -7.73
N LEU A 52 5.15 -9.20 -8.72
CA LEU A 52 3.99 -8.63 -9.40
C LEU A 52 3.68 -9.34 -10.72
N GLY A 53 4.44 -10.37 -11.07
CA GLY A 53 4.25 -11.13 -12.31
C GLY A 53 5.03 -10.57 -13.50
N TRP A 54 5.96 -9.64 -13.28
CA TRP A 54 6.77 -9.09 -14.38
C TRP A 54 7.85 -10.10 -14.78
N SER A 55 8.13 -10.19 -16.08
CA SER A 55 9.22 -11.04 -16.59
C SER A 55 10.59 -10.41 -16.33
N LYS A 56 10.70 -9.08 -16.40
CA LYS A 56 11.94 -8.37 -16.11
C LYS A 56 12.01 -8.06 -14.63
N ILE A 57 13.05 -8.55 -13.96
CA ILE A 57 13.21 -8.45 -12.50
C ILE A 57 14.01 -7.19 -12.16
N ARG A 58 13.43 -6.33 -11.33
CA ARG A 58 14.08 -5.14 -10.77
C ARG A 58 13.43 -4.74 -9.45
N PRO A 59 14.12 -3.93 -8.62
CA PRO A 59 13.50 -3.41 -7.40
C PRO A 59 12.36 -2.44 -7.73
N ILE A 60 11.30 -2.46 -6.92
CA ILE A 60 10.18 -1.53 -7.04
C ILE A 60 9.59 -1.26 -5.66
N ASP A 61 9.26 0.00 -5.41
CA ASP A 61 8.51 0.38 -4.21
C ASP A 61 7.03 0.16 -4.45
N VAL A 62 6.35 -0.41 -3.46
CA VAL A 62 4.92 -0.70 -3.54
C VAL A 62 4.21 -0.32 -2.25
N LEU A 63 2.91 -0.09 -2.37
CA LEU A 63 2.01 0.23 -1.28
C LEU A 63 0.90 -0.81 -1.25
N ASN A 64 0.71 -1.47 -0.11
CA ASN A 64 -0.46 -2.32 0.10
C ASN A 64 -1.53 -1.52 0.84
N ILE A 65 -2.77 -1.60 0.35
CA ILE A 65 -3.93 -0.94 0.97
C ILE A 65 -5.10 -1.91 1.06
N LYS A 66 -5.94 -1.70 2.06
CA LYS A 66 -7.16 -2.48 2.23
C LYS A 66 -8.21 -2.06 1.23
N CYS A 67 -8.98 -3.02 0.73
CA CYS A 67 -10.03 -2.78 -0.25
C CYS A 67 -11.24 -3.65 0.04
N ASP A 68 -12.43 -3.12 -0.25
CA ASP A 68 -13.66 -3.91 -0.21
C ASP A 68 -13.53 -5.09 -1.19
N PRO A 69 -13.83 -6.33 -0.76
CA PRO A 69 -13.70 -7.50 -1.63
C PRO A 69 -14.48 -7.39 -2.94
N THR A 70 -15.61 -6.70 -2.95
CA THR A 70 -16.42 -6.53 -4.15
C THR A 70 -15.78 -5.63 -5.20
N MET A 71 -14.79 -4.81 -4.81
CA MET A 71 -14.12 -3.85 -5.69
C MET A 71 -12.74 -4.31 -6.15
N ILE A 72 -12.20 -5.38 -5.57
CA ILE A 72 -10.84 -5.87 -5.90
C ILE A 72 -10.67 -6.10 -7.39
N GLY A 73 -11.62 -6.80 -8.01
CA GLY A 73 -11.53 -7.13 -9.44
C GLY A 73 -11.49 -5.89 -10.34
N ALA A 74 -12.28 -4.87 -10.01
CA ALA A 74 -12.31 -3.63 -10.78
C ALA A 74 -11.00 -2.85 -10.66
N PHE A 75 -10.48 -2.69 -9.44
CA PHE A 75 -9.22 -1.98 -9.23
C PHE A 75 -8.03 -2.67 -9.89
N ARG A 76 -8.01 -4.01 -9.90
CA ARG A 76 -6.92 -4.77 -10.51
C ARG A 76 -6.81 -4.60 -12.02
N LYS A 77 -7.84 -4.07 -12.66
CA LYS A 77 -7.80 -3.74 -14.10
C LYS A 77 -7.08 -2.43 -14.38
N GLU A 78 -6.85 -1.60 -13.37
CA GLU A 78 -6.18 -0.32 -13.55
C GLU A 78 -4.66 -0.53 -13.63
N PRO A 79 -3.95 0.24 -14.49
CA PRO A 79 -2.49 0.16 -14.57
C PRO A 79 -1.83 0.43 -13.22
N GLY A 80 -0.84 -0.39 -12.85
CA GLY A 80 -0.09 -0.20 -11.63
C GLY A 80 -0.75 -0.75 -10.36
N ILE A 81 -1.91 -1.40 -10.50
CA ILE A 81 -2.62 -2.04 -9.37
C ILE A 81 -2.64 -3.54 -9.59
N TYR A 82 -2.20 -4.28 -8.58
CA TYR A 82 -1.97 -5.73 -8.65
C TYR A 82 -2.64 -6.46 -7.50
N ALA A 83 -2.77 -7.79 -7.65
CA ALA A 83 -3.13 -8.65 -6.53
C ALA A 83 -2.14 -8.44 -5.39
N ALA A 84 -2.64 -8.40 -4.17
CA ALA A 84 -1.80 -8.10 -3.02
C ALA A 84 -0.67 -9.11 -2.88
N TYR A 85 0.55 -8.60 -2.80
CA TYR A 85 1.71 -9.39 -2.42
C TYR A 85 1.83 -9.35 -0.89
N HIS A 86 2.04 -10.51 -0.27
CA HIS A 86 2.29 -10.64 1.17
C HIS A 86 1.07 -10.39 2.06
N MET A 87 -0.10 -10.18 1.48
CA MET A 87 -1.35 -9.93 2.22
C MET A 87 -2.48 -10.74 1.59
N ASN A 88 -3.62 -10.82 2.29
CA ASN A 88 -4.81 -11.50 1.79
C ASN A 88 -5.32 -10.82 0.51
N LYS A 89 -5.31 -11.57 -0.61
CA LYS A 89 -5.68 -11.05 -1.93
C LYS A 89 -7.16 -10.74 -2.09
N ALA A 90 -8.01 -11.24 -1.19
CA ALA A 90 -9.44 -10.94 -1.23
C ALA A 90 -9.79 -9.57 -0.65
N ASN A 91 -8.89 -9.01 0.19
CA ASN A 91 -9.16 -7.77 0.94
C ASN A 91 -8.09 -6.70 0.77
N TRP A 92 -7.01 -6.98 0.06
CA TRP A 92 -5.88 -6.05 -0.09
C TRP A 92 -5.47 -5.94 -1.55
N LEU A 93 -4.85 -4.80 -1.89
CA LEU A 93 -4.28 -4.53 -3.20
C LEU A 93 -2.83 -4.07 -3.05
N THR A 94 -2.01 -4.36 -4.06
CA THR A 94 -0.66 -3.81 -4.17
C THR A 94 -0.65 -2.75 -5.26
N VAL A 95 -0.18 -1.56 -4.91
CA VAL A 95 -0.11 -0.39 -5.80
C VAL A 95 1.36 -0.08 -6.04
N SER A 96 1.78 0.00 -7.32
CA SER A 96 3.17 0.35 -7.64
C SER A 96 3.41 1.84 -7.44
N LEU A 97 4.58 2.18 -6.90
CA LEU A 97 4.98 3.57 -6.64
C LEU A 97 6.03 4.06 -7.66
N ASP A 98 5.97 3.52 -8.88
CA ASP A 98 6.92 3.83 -9.96
C ASP A 98 6.42 4.93 -10.91
N GLY A 99 5.31 5.59 -10.57
CA GLY A 99 4.69 6.61 -11.42
C GLY A 99 3.57 6.08 -12.30
N SER A 100 3.32 4.76 -12.33
CA SER A 100 2.23 4.17 -13.11
C SER A 100 0.86 4.61 -12.63
N VAL A 101 0.73 4.89 -11.33
CA VAL A 101 -0.53 5.33 -10.72
C VAL A 101 -0.41 6.81 -10.36
N PRO A 102 -1.35 7.65 -10.83
CA PRO A 102 -1.31 9.08 -10.50
C PRO A 102 -1.37 9.32 -8.98
N THR A 103 -0.66 10.34 -8.52
CA THR A 103 -0.59 10.69 -7.10
C THR A 103 -1.98 10.85 -6.47
N GLU A 104 -2.91 11.51 -7.17
CA GLU A 104 -4.26 11.72 -6.66
C GLU A 104 -5.02 10.40 -6.50
N ARG A 105 -4.73 9.43 -7.38
CA ARG A 105 -5.34 8.08 -7.28
C ARG A 105 -4.81 7.35 -6.05
N ILE A 106 -3.51 7.45 -5.79
CA ILE A 106 -2.88 6.85 -4.60
C ILE A 106 -3.49 7.43 -3.33
N LYS A 107 -3.67 8.76 -3.29
CA LYS A 107 -4.29 9.44 -2.14
C LYS A 107 -5.71 8.95 -1.90
N MET A 108 -6.49 8.78 -2.96
CA MET A 108 -7.87 8.26 -2.88
C MET A 108 -7.89 6.84 -2.34
N LEU A 109 -6.97 5.98 -2.81
CA LEU A 109 -6.86 4.60 -2.34
C LEU A 109 -6.46 4.53 -0.86
N LEU A 110 -5.54 5.39 -0.42
CA LEU A 110 -5.16 5.51 0.98
C LEU A 110 -6.33 5.93 1.85
N ASP A 111 -7.09 6.93 1.42
CA ASP A 111 -8.27 7.41 2.15
C ASP A 111 -9.32 6.30 2.29
N MET A 112 -9.56 5.56 1.22
CA MET A 112 -10.45 4.41 1.22
C MET A 112 -9.99 3.36 2.25
N SER A 113 -8.71 3.00 2.21
CA SER A 113 -8.15 2.00 3.13
C SER A 113 -8.23 2.46 4.59
N TYR A 114 -7.92 3.72 4.85
CA TYR A 114 -8.01 4.31 6.18
C TYR A 114 -9.43 4.20 6.73
N ARG A 115 -10.42 4.53 5.92
CA ARG A 115 -11.83 4.48 6.33
C ARG A 115 -12.34 3.07 6.54
N LEU A 116 -11.93 2.13 5.70
CA LEU A 116 -12.35 0.72 5.82
C LEU A 116 -11.84 0.05 7.09
N THR A 117 -10.72 0.52 7.62
CA THR A 117 -10.06 -0.09 8.78
C THR A 117 -10.31 0.67 10.08
N LYS A 118 -10.95 1.80 10.00
CA LYS A 118 -11.20 2.69 11.13
C LYS A 118 -12.19 2.10 12.16
#